data_b6d451c13a5f8c2d4d56d807c1293aa9
#
_entry.id   b6d451c13a5f8c2d4d56d807c1293aa9
#
_cell.length_a   1.000
_cell.length_b   1.000
_cell.length_c   1.000
_cell.angle_alpha   90.00
_cell.angle_beta   90.00
_cell.angle_gamma   90.00
#
_symmetry.space_group_name_H-M   'P 1'
#
loop_
_entity.id
_entity.type
_entity.pdbx_description
1 polymer ?
#
loop_
_entity_poly.entity_id
_entity_poly.type
_entity_poly.pdbx_seq_one_letter_code
_entity_poly.pdbx_strand_id
1 'polypeptide(L)'
;SGTQLALAVGRAFAAGHGPGLPTATLAHWLGRGQRSGIGIAGFDQGGLLVDGGPGADGAPAPLLSRLVLPRDWQVLVVLDERLQGLSGAAEREAIATLPPLPRERAAEICHEVLMRVMPGAALGEFASFAAGVNRIQDVLGQHFAPAQAGGVWTSAAVGRLMMHWRGTEQVALGQSSWGPTGFVIVPSAADARRLIATARRVGALDPALDLRIVGARGQGASVGWLDAGVVQDGRDGQQI
;
A
#
# COMPACT_ATOMS: atom_id res chain seq x y z
N SER A 1 0.50 -5.96 -6.50
CA SER A 1 0.89 -6.87 -5.41
C SER A 1 0.73 -8.31 -5.87
N GLY A 2 1.77 -9.15 -5.64
CA GLY A 2 1.74 -10.57 -6.03
C GLY A 2 0.61 -11.36 -5.36
N THR A 3 0.23 -11.00 -4.13
CA THR A 3 -0.90 -11.63 -3.43
C THR A 3 -2.22 -11.29 -4.10
N GLN A 4 -2.44 -10.03 -4.48
CA GLN A 4 -3.68 -9.61 -5.16
C GLN A 4 -3.85 -10.32 -6.51
N LEU A 5 -2.78 -10.40 -7.31
CA LEU A 5 -2.81 -11.08 -8.59
C LEU A 5 -3.08 -12.59 -8.43
N ALA A 6 -2.37 -13.25 -7.51
CA ALA A 6 -2.56 -14.68 -7.26
C ALA A 6 -4.00 -14.99 -6.82
N LEU A 7 -4.55 -14.19 -5.90
CA LEU A 7 -5.94 -14.35 -5.45
C LEU A 7 -6.96 -14.04 -6.54
N ALA A 8 -6.70 -13.04 -7.39
CA ALA A 8 -7.59 -12.73 -8.52
C ALA A 8 -7.66 -13.89 -9.52
N VAL A 9 -6.51 -14.46 -9.89
CA VAL A 9 -6.45 -15.64 -10.78
C VAL A 9 -7.14 -16.85 -10.13
N GLY A 10 -6.78 -17.16 -8.86
CA GLY A 10 -7.37 -18.27 -8.13
C GLY A 10 -8.89 -18.14 -7.96
N ARG A 11 -9.38 -16.92 -7.69
CA ARG A 11 -10.80 -16.63 -7.55
C ARG A 11 -11.55 -16.76 -8.88
N ALA A 12 -10.97 -16.23 -9.97
CA ALA A 12 -11.56 -16.35 -11.30
C ALA A 12 -11.65 -17.83 -11.73
N PHE A 13 -10.59 -18.61 -11.50
CA PHE A 13 -10.58 -20.05 -11.78
C PHE A 13 -11.63 -20.79 -10.95
N ALA A 14 -11.71 -20.55 -9.64
CA ALA A 14 -12.69 -21.17 -8.75
C ALA A 14 -14.14 -20.82 -9.14
N ALA A 15 -14.39 -19.59 -9.58
CA ALA A 15 -15.72 -19.19 -10.06
C ALA A 15 -16.14 -19.91 -11.33
N GLY A 16 -15.18 -20.28 -12.21
CA GLY A 16 -15.46 -21.01 -13.45
C GLY A 16 -15.57 -22.53 -13.32
N HIS A 17 -14.95 -23.13 -12.33
CA HIS A 17 -14.73 -24.58 -12.30
C HIS A 17 -15.14 -25.27 -10.99
N GLY A 18 -15.58 -24.57 -9.99
CA GLY A 18 -15.84 -25.21 -8.71
C GLY A 18 -16.72 -24.43 -7.74
N PRO A 19 -16.97 -25.00 -6.55
CA PRO A 19 -17.68 -24.32 -5.48
C PRO A 19 -16.91 -23.09 -5.01
N GLY A 20 -17.63 -22.09 -4.50
CA GLY A 20 -17.03 -20.88 -3.94
C GLY A 20 -16.10 -21.21 -2.78
N LEU A 21 -14.79 -21.15 -3.01
CA LEU A 21 -13.79 -21.37 -1.99
C LEU A 21 -13.55 -20.09 -1.17
N PRO A 22 -13.39 -20.18 0.16
CA PRO A 22 -12.96 -19.06 0.98
C PRO A 22 -11.62 -18.52 0.50
N THR A 23 -11.42 -17.21 0.55
CA THR A 23 -10.15 -16.57 0.13
C THR A 23 -8.97 -17.05 0.95
N ALA A 24 -9.17 -17.35 2.24
CA ALA A 24 -8.14 -17.94 3.10
C ALA A 24 -7.65 -19.31 2.56
N THR A 25 -8.55 -20.16 2.07
CA THR A 25 -8.19 -21.44 1.45
C THR A 25 -7.41 -21.25 0.17
N LEU A 26 -7.86 -20.34 -0.71
CA LEU A 26 -7.12 -19.99 -1.94
C LEU A 26 -5.74 -19.42 -1.60
N ALA A 27 -5.65 -18.55 -0.63
CA ALA A 27 -4.38 -17.96 -0.18
C ALA A 27 -3.41 -19.03 0.31
N HIS A 28 -3.90 -19.97 1.12
CA HIS A 28 -3.09 -21.10 1.60
C HIS A 28 -2.55 -21.94 0.46
N TRP A 29 -3.38 -22.36 -0.48
CA TRP A 29 -2.96 -23.15 -1.65
C TRP A 29 -1.98 -22.41 -2.57
N LEU A 30 -2.10 -21.09 -2.64
CA LEU A 30 -1.22 -20.23 -3.43
C LEU A 30 0.03 -19.78 -2.65
N GLY A 31 0.26 -20.28 -1.43
CA GLY A 31 1.40 -19.94 -0.58
C GLY A 31 1.42 -18.46 -0.16
N ARG A 32 0.23 -17.87 0.08
CA ARG A 32 0.07 -16.47 0.47
C ARG A 32 -0.37 -16.33 1.93
N GLY A 33 -0.12 -15.15 2.52
CA GLY A 33 -0.57 -14.84 3.88
C GLY A 33 0.36 -15.30 5.00
N GLN A 34 1.53 -15.87 4.71
CA GLN A 34 2.46 -16.40 5.72
C GLN A 34 3.09 -15.33 6.63
N ARG A 35 3.15 -14.07 6.20
CA ARG A 35 3.77 -12.96 6.95
C ARG A 35 2.82 -11.85 7.34
N SER A 36 1.81 -11.60 6.52
CA SER A 36 0.82 -10.55 6.73
C SER A 36 -0.51 -10.97 6.14
N GLY A 37 -1.59 -10.73 6.86
CA GLY A 37 -2.97 -10.94 6.43
C GLY A 37 -3.53 -9.83 5.53
N ILE A 38 -2.84 -8.67 5.45
CA ILE A 38 -3.33 -7.46 4.77
C ILE A 38 -3.68 -7.73 3.30
N GLY A 39 -2.85 -8.53 2.58
CA GLY A 39 -3.12 -8.85 1.18
C GLY A 39 -4.39 -9.67 0.99
N ILE A 40 -4.70 -10.56 1.92
CA ILE A 40 -5.91 -11.40 1.89
C ILE A 40 -7.14 -10.57 2.30
N ALA A 41 -7.05 -9.88 3.44
CA ALA A 41 -8.13 -9.02 3.93
C ALA A 41 -8.46 -7.87 2.96
N GLY A 42 -7.44 -7.29 2.32
CA GLY A 42 -7.63 -6.26 1.30
C GLY A 42 -8.32 -6.78 0.04
N PHE A 43 -8.04 -8.04 -0.34
CA PHE A 43 -8.74 -8.70 -1.44
C PHE A 43 -10.21 -8.93 -1.10
N ASP A 44 -10.53 -9.37 0.11
CA ASP A 44 -11.90 -9.68 0.53
C ASP A 44 -12.72 -8.43 0.86
N GLN A 45 -12.11 -7.41 1.45
CA GLN A 45 -12.88 -6.35 2.12
C GLN A 45 -12.51 -4.94 1.65
N GLY A 46 -11.29 -4.71 1.17
CA GLY A 46 -10.76 -3.37 0.93
C GLY A 46 -10.65 -2.54 2.23
N GLY A 47 -10.31 -1.27 2.09
CA GLY A 47 -10.22 -0.32 3.21
C GLY A 47 -8.81 -0.18 3.80
N LEU A 48 -8.73 0.57 4.89
CA LEU A 48 -7.56 0.68 5.76
C LEU A 48 -7.60 -0.51 6.74
N LEU A 49 -6.55 -1.30 6.74
CA LEU A 49 -6.49 -2.57 7.45
C LEU A 49 -5.34 -2.58 8.45
N VAL A 50 -5.58 -3.16 9.60
CA VAL A 50 -4.55 -3.44 10.61
C VAL A 50 -4.59 -4.92 10.92
N ASP A 51 -3.47 -5.63 10.73
CA ASP A 51 -3.33 -7.02 11.14
C ASP A 51 -2.44 -7.17 12.38
N GLY A 52 -2.56 -8.31 13.05
CA GLY A 52 -1.82 -8.62 14.28
C GLY A 52 -0.44 -9.24 14.04
N GLY A 53 0.01 -9.33 12.78
CA GLY A 53 1.21 -10.10 12.44
C GLY A 53 0.99 -11.61 12.48
N PRO A 54 1.93 -12.41 11.96
CA PRO A 54 1.82 -13.86 11.94
C PRO A 54 1.90 -14.44 13.35
N GLY A 55 1.14 -15.50 13.61
CA GLY A 55 1.23 -16.27 14.83
C GLY A 55 2.58 -16.97 14.99
N ALA A 56 2.95 -17.33 16.24
CA ALA A 56 4.21 -18.00 16.54
C ALA A 56 4.34 -19.39 15.87
N ASP A 57 3.21 -20.01 15.57
CA ASP A 57 3.09 -21.30 14.88
C ASP A 57 2.98 -21.17 13.35
N GLY A 58 3.16 -19.95 12.79
CA GLY A 58 2.97 -19.66 11.38
C GLY A 58 1.50 -19.54 10.97
N ALA A 59 0.58 -19.45 11.92
CA ALA A 59 -0.82 -19.16 11.63
C ALA A 59 -0.97 -17.82 10.90
N PRO A 60 -1.97 -17.70 9.98
CA PRO A 60 -2.23 -16.45 9.29
C PRO A 60 -2.47 -15.28 10.26
N ALA A 61 -1.94 -14.11 9.91
CA ALA A 61 -2.13 -12.90 10.71
C ALA A 61 -3.63 -12.57 10.84
N PRO A 62 -4.15 -12.42 12.08
CA PRO A 62 -5.54 -12.04 12.28
C PRO A 62 -5.76 -10.58 11.86
N LEU A 63 -6.87 -10.31 11.20
CA LEU A 63 -7.31 -8.93 10.97
C LEU A 63 -7.83 -8.34 12.29
N LEU A 64 -7.19 -7.28 12.78
CA LEU A 64 -7.55 -6.61 14.02
C LEU A 64 -8.56 -5.49 13.80
N SER A 65 -8.42 -4.74 12.71
CA SER A 65 -9.30 -3.63 12.40
C SER A 65 -9.41 -3.38 10.90
N ARG A 66 -10.58 -2.88 10.50
CA ARG A 66 -10.88 -2.39 9.16
C ARG A 66 -11.68 -1.09 9.24
N LEU A 67 -11.21 -0.08 8.54
CA LEU A 67 -11.91 1.19 8.37
C LEU A 67 -12.03 1.51 6.88
N VAL A 68 -13.10 2.21 6.49
CA VAL A 68 -13.20 2.79 5.16
C VAL A 68 -12.69 4.22 5.24
N LEU A 69 -11.72 4.57 4.41
CA LEU A 69 -11.24 5.95 4.33
C LEU A 69 -12.33 6.88 3.81
N PRO A 70 -12.34 8.16 4.22
CA PRO A 70 -13.25 9.15 3.68
C PRO A 70 -13.22 9.16 2.15
N ARG A 71 -14.39 9.23 1.51
CA ARG A 71 -14.54 9.10 0.05
C ARG A 71 -13.77 10.14 -0.75
N ASP A 72 -13.63 11.34 -0.20
CA ASP A 72 -12.94 12.44 -0.87
C ASP A 72 -11.41 12.27 -0.85
N TRP A 73 -10.89 11.46 0.09
CA TRP A 73 -9.46 11.24 0.18
C TRP A 73 -8.97 10.47 -1.03
N GLN A 74 -7.89 10.95 -1.61
CA GLN A 74 -7.28 10.35 -2.80
C GLN A 74 -5.88 9.84 -2.48
N VAL A 75 -5.50 8.80 -3.19
CA VAL A 75 -4.15 8.25 -3.15
C VAL A 75 -3.46 8.58 -4.46
N LEU A 76 -2.37 9.33 -4.39
CA LEU A 76 -1.46 9.54 -5.49
C LEU A 76 -0.40 8.44 -5.43
N VAL A 77 -0.45 7.52 -6.36
CA VAL A 77 0.54 6.44 -6.53
C VAL A 77 1.66 6.97 -7.41
N VAL A 78 2.91 6.81 -6.94
CA VAL A 78 4.12 7.27 -7.64
C VAL A 78 4.96 6.04 -8.00
N LEU A 79 5.07 5.75 -9.29
CA LEU A 79 5.74 4.57 -9.81
C LEU A 79 7.09 4.96 -10.42
N ASP A 80 8.13 4.23 -10.06
CA ASP A 80 9.42 4.24 -10.75
C ASP A 80 9.61 2.88 -11.43
N GLU A 81 9.22 2.79 -12.69
CA GLU A 81 9.26 1.53 -13.45
C GLU A 81 10.67 1.09 -13.83
N ARG A 82 11.69 1.92 -13.60
CA ARG A 82 13.10 1.60 -13.81
C ARG A 82 13.66 0.65 -12.76
N LEU A 83 12.97 0.53 -11.62
CA LEU A 83 13.39 -0.25 -10.46
C LEU A 83 12.36 -1.33 -10.11
N GLN A 84 12.85 -2.40 -9.51
CA GLN A 84 12.00 -3.45 -8.97
C GLN A 84 12.27 -3.60 -7.47
N GLY A 85 11.22 -3.63 -6.66
CA GLY A 85 11.32 -3.90 -5.23
C GLY A 85 11.62 -5.37 -4.94
N LEU A 86 12.13 -5.64 -3.75
CA LEU A 86 12.39 -7.00 -3.31
C LEU A 86 11.09 -7.82 -3.23
N SER A 87 11.18 -9.07 -3.64
CA SER A 87 10.06 -10.01 -3.57
C SER A 87 10.54 -11.46 -3.43
N GLY A 88 9.70 -12.34 -2.93
CA GLY A 88 9.97 -13.77 -2.86
C GLY A 88 11.17 -14.14 -1.99
N ALA A 89 12.16 -14.84 -2.54
CA ALA A 89 13.35 -15.31 -1.82
C ALA A 89 14.24 -14.15 -1.36
N ALA A 90 14.51 -13.18 -2.24
CA ALA A 90 15.33 -12.02 -1.92
C ALA A 90 14.73 -11.15 -0.78
N GLU A 91 13.40 -11.01 -0.76
CA GLU A 91 12.71 -10.33 0.34
C GLU A 91 12.87 -11.09 1.68
N ARG A 92 12.76 -12.43 1.66
CA ARG A 92 12.97 -13.24 2.86
C ARG A 92 14.39 -13.13 3.40
N GLU A 93 15.38 -13.19 2.52
CA GLU A 93 16.78 -13.03 2.87
C GLU A 93 17.06 -11.64 3.48
N ALA A 94 16.57 -10.58 2.83
CA ALA A 94 16.71 -9.21 3.34
C ALA A 94 16.10 -9.05 4.75
N ILE A 95 14.91 -9.63 4.99
CA ILE A 95 14.29 -9.60 6.33
C ILE A 95 15.13 -10.40 7.35
N ALA A 96 15.67 -11.55 6.95
CA ALA A 96 16.44 -12.41 7.87
C ALA A 96 17.77 -11.75 8.30
N THR A 97 18.31 -10.83 7.53
CA THR A 97 19.53 -10.08 7.86
C THR A 97 19.30 -8.87 8.75
N LEU A 98 18.04 -8.40 8.85
CA LEU A 98 17.72 -7.27 9.71
C LEU A 98 17.54 -7.70 11.17
N PRO A 99 18.00 -6.89 12.14
CA PRO A 99 17.68 -7.12 13.54
C PRO A 99 16.17 -7.00 13.76
N PRO A 100 15.61 -7.65 14.78
CA PRO A 100 14.21 -7.41 15.17
C PRO A 100 13.97 -5.92 15.42
N LEU A 101 12.77 -5.42 15.04
CA LEU A 101 12.38 -4.05 15.36
C LEU A 101 12.39 -3.86 16.89
N PRO A 102 13.13 -2.86 17.44
CA PRO A 102 13.17 -2.61 18.87
C PRO A 102 11.76 -2.40 19.45
N ARG A 103 11.52 -2.90 20.66
CA ARG A 103 10.19 -2.85 21.30
C ARG A 103 9.65 -1.42 21.40
N GLU A 104 10.52 -0.46 21.70
CA GLU A 104 10.17 0.96 21.79
C GLU A 104 9.66 1.50 20.44
N ARG A 105 10.29 1.07 19.35
CA ARG A 105 9.87 1.45 18.00
C ARG A 105 8.58 0.76 17.59
N ALA A 106 8.41 -0.50 17.96
CA ALA A 106 7.14 -1.22 17.77
C ALA A 106 6.00 -0.57 18.57
N ALA A 107 6.25 -0.20 19.83
CA ALA A 107 5.28 0.51 20.67
C ALA A 107 4.92 1.88 20.10
N GLU A 108 5.89 2.60 19.53
CA GLU A 108 5.66 3.86 18.83
C GLU A 108 4.72 3.68 17.63
N ILE A 109 4.94 2.66 16.78
CA ILE A 109 4.04 2.35 15.67
C ILE A 109 2.63 2.03 16.19
N CYS A 110 2.50 1.21 17.23
CA CYS A 110 1.21 0.90 17.83
C CYS A 110 0.50 2.17 18.33
N HIS A 111 1.24 3.06 19.00
CA HIS A 111 0.70 4.36 19.44
C HIS A 111 0.19 5.19 18.27
N GLU A 112 0.99 5.35 17.21
CA GLU A 112 0.58 6.14 16.05
C GLU A 112 -0.64 5.53 15.35
N VAL A 113 -0.69 4.19 15.21
CA VAL A 113 -1.86 3.51 14.63
C VAL A 113 -3.11 3.78 15.45
N LEU A 114 -3.05 3.54 16.79
CA LEU A 114 -4.23 3.58 17.65
C LEU A 114 -4.68 4.99 18.02
N MET A 115 -3.74 5.93 18.16
CA MET A 115 -4.05 7.26 18.66
C MET A 115 -4.13 8.33 17.57
N ARG A 116 -3.66 8.04 16.33
CA ARG A 116 -3.68 9.02 15.23
C ARG A 116 -4.27 8.47 13.94
N VAL A 117 -3.73 7.34 13.42
CA VAL A 117 -4.16 6.83 12.11
C VAL A 117 -5.59 6.37 12.13
N MET A 118 -5.96 5.51 13.07
CA MET A 118 -7.32 4.97 13.15
C MET A 118 -8.35 6.05 13.51
N PRO A 119 -8.17 6.87 14.57
CA PRO A 119 -9.11 7.95 14.88
C PRO A 119 -9.20 8.98 13.75
N GLY A 120 -8.06 9.39 13.19
CA GLY A 120 -8.03 10.34 12.08
C GLY A 120 -8.80 9.85 10.86
N ALA A 121 -8.66 8.56 10.50
CA ALA A 121 -9.42 7.95 9.42
C ALA A 121 -10.92 7.85 9.73
N ALA A 122 -11.28 7.44 10.95
CA ALA A 122 -12.67 7.26 11.38
C ALA A 122 -13.45 8.58 11.46
N LEU A 123 -12.79 9.65 11.91
CA LEU A 123 -13.38 10.98 12.09
C LEU A 123 -13.18 11.90 10.88
N GLY A 124 -12.38 11.50 9.90
CA GLY A 124 -12.02 12.36 8.76
C GLY A 124 -11.03 13.46 9.12
N GLU A 125 -10.30 13.32 10.23
CA GLU A 125 -9.29 14.26 10.70
C GLU A 125 -7.95 14.04 9.99
N PHE A 126 -7.83 14.56 8.78
CA PHE A 126 -6.70 14.30 7.92
C PHE A 126 -5.34 14.65 8.54
N ALA A 127 -5.24 15.74 9.30
CA ALA A 127 -3.99 16.18 9.92
C ALA A 127 -3.43 15.12 10.89
N SER A 128 -4.28 14.57 11.76
CA SER A 128 -3.92 13.51 12.70
C SER A 128 -3.52 12.22 11.97
N PHE A 129 -4.31 11.82 10.99
CA PHE A 129 -4.02 10.66 10.13
C PHE A 129 -2.67 10.79 9.44
N ALA A 130 -2.41 11.94 8.79
CA ALA A 130 -1.18 12.18 8.05
C ALA A 130 0.05 12.17 8.97
N ALA A 131 -0.04 12.80 10.14
CA ALA A 131 1.04 12.79 11.11
C ALA A 131 1.38 11.35 11.55
N GLY A 132 0.37 10.53 11.86
CA GLY A 132 0.56 9.14 12.26
C GLY A 132 1.18 8.29 11.14
N VAL A 133 0.65 8.36 9.91
CA VAL A 133 1.21 7.64 8.76
C VAL A 133 2.66 8.03 8.52
N ASN A 134 2.96 9.32 8.49
CA ASN A 134 4.31 9.81 8.26
C ASN A 134 5.29 9.31 9.33
N ARG A 135 4.87 9.31 10.60
CA ARG A 135 5.73 8.82 11.69
C ARG A 135 6.00 7.32 11.58
N ILE A 136 4.98 6.52 11.25
CA ILE A 136 5.14 5.07 11.00
C ILE A 136 6.13 4.85 9.85
N GLN A 137 6.00 5.60 8.76
CA GLN A 137 6.90 5.47 7.60
C GLN A 137 8.34 5.87 7.94
N ASP A 138 8.56 6.86 8.80
CA ASP A 138 9.90 7.23 9.28
C ASP A 138 10.54 6.09 10.07
N VAL A 139 9.79 5.49 11.00
CA VAL A 139 10.28 4.37 11.83
C VAL A 139 10.63 3.16 10.96
N LEU A 140 9.72 2.78 10.07
CA LEU A 140 9.91 1.64 9.16
C LEU A 140 11.01 1.89 8.14
N GLY A 141 11.05 3.08 7.54
CA GLY A 141 12.08 3.45 6.56
C GLY A 141 13.49 3.38 7.17
N GLN A 142 13.68 3.88 8.40
CA GLN A 142 14.95 3.77 9.11
C GLN A 142 15.32 2.32 9.42
N HIS A 143 14.35 1.50 9.82
CA HIS A 143 14.57 0.10 10.13
C HIS A 143 14.98 -0.71 8.90
N PHE A 144 14.35 -0.48 7.75
CA PHE A 144 14.63 -1.20 6.51
C PHE A 144 15.79 -0.63 5.68
N ALA A 145 16.28 0.58 5.99
CA ALA A 145 17.34 1.25 5.24
C ALA A 145 18.60 0.36 5.00
N PRO A 146 19.11 -0.42 5.97
CA PRO A 146 20.27 -1.29 5.74
C PRO A 146 20.06 -2.32 4.62
N ALA A 147 18.84 -2.83 4.47
CA ALA A 147 18.47 -3.78 3.42
C ALA A 147 18.07 -3.10 2.10
N GLN A 148 18.02 -1.76 2.06
CA GLN A 148 17.71 -0.93 0.90
C GLN A 148 18.92 -0.09 0.46
N ALA A 149 20.11 -0.68 0.46
CA ALA A 149 21.39 -0.01 0.13
C ALA A 149 21.65 1.25 0.98
N GLY A 150 21.19 1.28 2.23
CA GLY A 150 21.34 2.40 3.16
C GLY A 150 20.34 3.55 2.96
N GLY A 151 19.42 3.43 2.00
CA GLY A 151 18.39 4.45 1.73
C GLY A 151 17.06 4.15 2.42
N VAL A 152 16.40 5.20 2.92
CA VAL A 152 15.03 5.09 3.45
C VAL A 152 14.01 4.80 2.33
N TRP A 153 14.38 5.16 1.10
CA TRP A 153 13.57 4.98 -0.11
C TRP A 153 14.31 4.10 -1.11
N THR A 154 13.66 3.08 -1.63
CA THR A 154 14.23 2.21 -2.67
C THR A 154 14.50 2.96 -3.98
N SER A 155 13.61 3.89 -4.35
CA SER A 155 13.85 4.83 -5.45
C SER A 155 14.27 6.18 -4.92
N ALA A 156 15.45 6.64 -5.29
CA ALA A 156 15.93 7.98 -4.94
C ALA A 156 15.07 9.09 -5.59
N ALA A 157 14.52 8.85 -6.79
CA ALA A 157 13.63 9.80 -7.46
C ALA A 157 12.30 9.94 -6.71
N VAL A 158 11.69 8.81 -6.32
CA VAL A 158 10.49 8.80 -5.47
C VAL A 158 10.80 9.49 -4.14
N GLY A 159 11.90 9.14 -3.48
CA GLY A 159 12.29 9.74 -2.20
C GLY A 159 12.44 11.27 -2.26
N ARG A 160 13.10 11.81 -3.29
CA ARG A 160 13.21 13.27 -3.48
C ARG A 160 11.85 13.94 -3.61
N LEU A 161 10.96 13.36 -4.41
CA LEU A 161 9.61 13.91 -4.61
C LEU A 161 8.79 13.86 -3.32
N MET A 162 8.84 12.74 -2.58
CA MET A 162 8.15 12.59 -1.29
C MET A 162 8.64 13.62 -0.26
N MET A 163 9.96 13.82 -0.15
CA MET A 163 10.53 14.80 0.76
C MET A 163 10.19 16.24 0.37
N HIS A 164 10.11 16.54 -0.94
CA HIS A 164 9.63 17.83 -1.42
C HIS A 164 8.20 18.11 -0.97
N TRP A 165 7.27 17.17 -1.20
CA TRP A 165 5.88 17.34 -0.79
C TRP A 165 5.71 17.41 0.72
N ARG A 166 6.45 16.60 1.47
CA ARG A 166 6.42 16.64 2.94
C ARG A 166 6.86 18.00 3.51
N GLY A 167 7.79 18.66 2.87
CA GLY A 167 8.30 19.98 3.29
C GLY A 167 7.39 21.14 2.92
N THR A 168 6.46 20.96 1.98
CA THR A 168 5.64 22.04 1.44
C THR A 168 4.13 21.89 1.67
N GLU A 169 3.67 20.68 2.00
CA GLU A 169 2.24 20.35 2.04
C GLU A 169 1.90 19.42 3.20
N GLN A 170 0.64 19.48 3.65
CA GLN A 170 0.14 18.51 4.61
C GLN A 170 -0.33 17.24 3.89
N VAL A 171 0.51 16.22 3.89
CA VAL A 171 0.28 14.94 3.20
C VAL A 171 0.58 13.76 4.09
N ALA A 172 -0.11 12.63 3.88
CA ALA A 172 0.30 11.33 4.41
C ALA A 172 1.04 10.60 3.31
N LEU A 173 2.31 10.23 3.52
CA LEU A 173 3.12 9.63 2.47
C LEU A 173 3.97 8.47 2.98
N GLY A 174 4.39 7.64 2.05
CA GLY A 174 5.26 6.53 2.35
C GLY A 174 5.64 5.71 1.12
N GLN A 175 6.37 4.65 1.39
CA GLN A 175 6.74 3.64 0.43
C GLN A 175 5.89 2.39 0.63
N SER A 176 5.44 1.78 -0.46
CA SER A 176 4.69 0.52 -0.44
C SER A 176 5.65 -0.66 -0.25
N SER A 177 5.68 -1.23 0.96
CA SER A 177 6.57 -2.35 1.30
C SER A 177 8.03 -2.02 0.95
N TRP A 178 8.68 -2.84 0.10
CA TRP A 178 10.06 -2.66 -0.36
C TRP A 178 10.21 -1.67 -1.54
N GLY A 179 9.19 -0.85 -1.82
CA GLY A 179 9.22 0.04 -2.96
C GLY A 179 9.28 -0.68 -4.33
N PRO A 180 9.73 0.00 -5.39
CA PRO A 180 10.03 1.44 -5.47
C PRO A 180 8.82 2.36 -5.47
N THR A 181 7.61 1.78 -5.39
CA THR A 181 6.35 2.53 -5.43
C THR A 181 6.20 3.39 -4.18
N GLY A 182 6.02 4.69 -4.37
CA GLY A 182 5.59 5.60 -3.33
C GLY A 182 4.07 5.82 -3.35
N PHE A 183 3.53 6.28 -2.23
CA PHE A 183 2.15 6.73 -2.15
C PHE A 183 2.04 8.05 -1.39
N VAL A 184 1.08 8.87 -1.78
CA VAL A 184 0.69 10.08 -1.05
C VAL A 184 -0.81 10.09 -0.92
N ILE A 185 -1.31 10.22 0.31
CA ILE A 185 -2.75 10.39 0.57
C ILE A 185 -2.98 11.88 0.81
N VAL A 186 -4.05 12.41 0.24
CA VAL A 186 -4.47 13.81 0.33
C VAL A 186 -5.98 13.90 0.54
N PRO A 187 -6.47 15.03 1.09
CA PRO A 187 -7.89 15.20 1.40
C PRO A 187 -8.82 15.19 0.19
N SER A 188 -8.30 15.54 -1.02
CA SER A 188 -9.15 15.63 -2.20
C SER A 188 -8.38 15.40 -3.52
N ALA A 189 -9.12 15.13 -4.58
CA ALA A 189 -8.57 15.08 -5.94
C ALA A 189 -8.01 16.43 -6.41
N ALA A 190 -8.54 17.55 -5.91
CA ALA A 190 -8.01 18.88 -6.19
C ALA A 190 -6.61 19.05 -5.58
N ASP A 191 -6.41 18.59 -4.34
CA ASP A 191 -5.11 18.61 -3.67
C ASP A 191 -4.10 17.74 -4.40
N ALA A 192 -4.49 16.54 -4.85
CA ALA A 192 -3.62 15.66 -5.63
C ALA A 192 -3.14 16.34 -6.93
N ARG A 193 -4.06 16.95 -7.69
CA ARG A 193 -3.70 17.69 -8.91
C ARG A 193 -2.81 18.89 -8.62
N ARG A 194 -3.09 19.63 -7.55
CA ARG A 194 -2.27 20.77 -7.11
C ARG A 194 -0.84 20.35 -6.76
N LEU A 195 -0.68 19.24 -6.03
CA LEU A 195 0.65 18.68 -5.71
C LEU A 195 1.46 18.38 -6.97
N ILE A 196 0.85 17.68 -7.95
CA ILE A 196 1.52 17.34 -9.21
C ILE A 196 1.92 18.61 -9.96
N ALA A 197 0.98 19.56 -10.11
CA ALA A 197 1.22 20.80 -10.86
C ALA A 197 2.34 21.63 -10.22
N THR A 198 2.36 21.72 -8.88
CA THR A 198 3.39 22.44 -8.14
C THR A 198 4.76 21.79 -8.30
N ALA A 199 4.86 20.46 -8.16
CA ALA A 199 6.11 19.72 -8.31
C ALA A 199 6.67 19.85 -9.74
N ARG A 200 5.81 19.79 -10.77
CA ARG A 200 6.21 20.03 -12.17
C ARG A 200 6.76 21.43 -12.37
N ARG A 201 6.07 22.44 -11.86
CA ARG A 201 6.45 23.85 -12.02
C ARG A 201 7.81 24.18 -11.42
N VAL A 202 8.16 23.57 -10.29
CA VAL A 202 9.44 23.81 -9.61
C VAL A 202 10.53 22.81 -10.01
N GLY A 203 10.26 21.92 -10.97
CA GLY A 203 11.22 20.92 -11.43
C GLY A 203 11.53 19.80 -10.43
N ALA A 204 10.69 19.61 -9.41
CA ALA A 204 10.86 18.55 -8.41
C ALA A 204 10.41 17.17 -8.89
N LEU A 205 9.60 17.11 -9.96
CA LEU A 205 9.10 15.86 -10.53
C LEU A 205 10.09 15.34 -11.58
N ASP A 206 10.66 14.16 -11.29
CA ASP A 206 11.44 13.40 -12.29
C ASP A 206 10.48 12.93 -13.40
N PRO A 207 10.75 13.25 -14.69
CA PRO A 207 9.86 12.94 -15.81
C PRO A 207 9.67 11.44 -16.06
N ALA A 208 10.56 10.60 -15.51
CA ALA A 208 10.47 9.14 -15.62
C ALA A 208 9.53 8.50 -14.55
N LEU A 209 8.97 9.29 -13.64
CA LEU A 209 7.99 8.79 -12.69
C LEU A 209 6.59 8.83 -13.30
N ASP A 210 5.85 7.72 -13.18
CA ASP A 210 4.43 7.65 -13.51
C ASP A 210 3.60 7.95 -12.25
N LEU A 211 2.66 8.88 -12.39
CA LEU A 211 1.80 9.34 -11.30
C LEU A 211 0.33 9.04 -11.59
N ARG A 212 -0.32 8.34 -10.68
CA ARG A 212 -1.73 7.96 -10.82
C ARG A 212 -2.54 8.41 -9.60
N ILE A 213 -3.59 9.19 -9.83
CA ILE A 213 -4.56 9.55 -8.79
C ILE A 213 -5.65 8.49 -8.76
N VAL A 214 -5.84 7.86 -7.61
CA VAL A 214 -6.85 6.81 -7.41
C VAL A 214 -7.60 7.01 -6.11
N GLY A 215 -8.86 6.60 -6.08
CA GLY A 215 -9.63 6.53 -4.83
C GLY A 215 -9.22 5.34 -3.98
N ALA A 216 -9.35 5.46 -2.66
CA ALA A 216 -9.20 4.32 -1.76
C ALA A 216 -10.36 3.34 -1.97
N ARG A 217 -10.03 2.06 -2.23
CA ARG A 217 -11.05 1.03 -2.42
C ARG A 217 -11.62 0.58 -1.08
N GLY A 218 -12.88 0.91 -0.82
CA GLY A 218 -13.60 0.53 0.40
C GLY A 218 -14.30 -0.83 0.33
N GLN A 219 -14.12 -1.58 -0.76
CA GLN A 219 -14.77 -2.88 -1.00
C GLN A 219 -13.75 -3.90 -1.50
N GLY A 220 -14.04 -5.17 -1.30
CA GLY A 220 -13.22 -6.27 -1.79
C GLY A 220 -13.27 -6.46 -3.31
N ALA A 221 -12.61 -7.50 -3.77
CA ALA A 221 -12.63 -7.91 -5.17
C ALA A 221 -14.05 -8.36 -5.59
N SER A 222 -14.39 -8.08 -6.83
CA SER A 222 -15.60 -8.58 -7.47
C SER A 222 -15.24 -9.51 -8.63
N VAL A 223 -16.04 -10.55 -8.84
CA VAL A 223 -15.93 -11.45 -9.99
C VAL A 223 -17.20 -11.32 -10.78
N GLY A 224 -17.08 -11.17 -12.08
CA GLY A 224 -18.19 -11.11 -13.02
C GLY A 224 -17.85 -11.88 -14.29
N TRP A 225 -18.85 -12.28 -15.02
CA TRP A 225 -18.71 -12.86 -16.36
C TRP A 225 -18.77 -11.70 -17.37
N LEU A 226 -17.87 -11.72 -18.35
CA LEU A 226 -17.99 -10.86 -19.51
C LEU A 226 -18.78 -11.63 -20.57
N ASP A 227 -19.84 -11.04 -21.06
CA ASP A 227 -20.54 -11.58 -22.24
C ASP A 227 -19.57 -11.59 -23.43
N ALA A 228 -19.56 -12.67 -24.20
CA ALA A 228 -18.58 -12.92 -25.27
C ALA A 228 -18.57 -11.87 -26.41
N GLY A 229 -19.37 -10.80 -26.30
CA GLY A 229 -19.47 -9.69 -27.27
C GLY A 229 -18.78 -8.38 -26.87
N VAL A 230 -18.24 -8.27 -25.66
CA VAL A 230 -17.67 -7.00 -25.16
C VAL A 230 -16.22 -7.21 -24.72
N VAL A 231 -15.34 -7.47 -25.68
CA VAL A 231 -13.92 -7.17 -25.49
C VAL A 231 -13.73 -5.69 -25.88
N GLN A 232 -14.10 -4.77 -25.01
CA GLN A 232 -13.63 -3.40 -25.11
C GLN A 232 -12.19 -3.36 -24.65
N ASP A 233 -11.33 -2.97 -25.58
CA ASP A 233 -9.90 -2.72 -25.39
C ASP A 233 -9.72 -1.71 -24.23
N GLY A 234 -9.30 -2.19 -23.07
CA GLY A 234 -9.19 -1.40 -21.83
C GLY A 234 -8.02 -0.41 -21.85
N ARG A 235 -7.97 0.47 -22.86
CA ARG A 235 -6.97 1.54 -23.00
C ARG A 235 -7.51 2.94 -22.70
N ASP A 236 -8.55 3.06 -21.89
CA ASP A 236 -8.98 4.35 -21.37
C ASP A 236 -8.55 4.56 -19.91
N GLY A 237 -7.24 4.45 -19.68
CA GLY A 237 -6.58 5.12 -18.57
C GLY A 237 -6.25 6.53 -19.03
N GLN A 238 -7.04 7.51 -18.63
CA GLN A 238 -6.74 8.92 -18.87
C GLN A 238 -5.32 9.22 -18.38
N GLN A 239 -4.40 9.34 -19.32
CA GLN A 239 -3.15 10.06 -19.13
C GLN A 239 -3.48 11.54 -18.95
N ILE A 240 -3.15 12.08 -17.79
CA ILE A 240 -3.16 13.52 -17.53
C ILE A 240 -1.72 14.01 -17.48
#